data_73fc62520d25f0c6802f09fff59fc606
#
_entry.id   73fc62520d25f0c6802f09fff59fc606
#
_cell.length_a   1.000
_cell.length_b   1.000
_cell.length_c   1.000
_cell.angle_alpha   90.00
_cell.angle_beta   90.00
_cell.angle_gamma   90.00
#
_symmetry.space_group_name_H-M   'P 1'
#
loop_
_entity.id
_entity.type
_entity.pdbx_description
1 polymer ?
#
loop_
_entity_poly.entity_id
_entity_poly.type
_entity_poly.pdbx_seq_one_letter_code
_entity_poly.pdbx_strand_id
1 'polypeptide(L)'
;MTITALLTGKGNNTLRDKNILRVRGHPLLYYPAMAARRSAHIRRFYVSSDGPAILDAAADLGYERILRPPSLCLPESRHIDAITHALDTMQERDGHTPDILVVLLANNISIKTEWIDTAIDQLVADPTLSAVVPVYDDQDHHPYRAKRLAPNGTVQSFLDLAGDVSTNRQDLPPCYYLCHNFWALNLHNSVRHGTGSPPWSFMGPRVQPLVVEETVDVHLARDLLLCEDWLERNGVRYD
;
A
#
# COMPACT_ATOMS: atom_id res chain seq x y z
N MET A 1 7.77 -0.64 -22.53
CA MET A 1 7.59 -0.45 -21.08
C MET A 1 6.51 -1.41 -20.61
N THR A 2 6.83 -2.23 -19.61
CA THR A 2 5.96 -3.23 -19.04
C THR A 2 5.48 -2.78 -17.66
N ILE A 3 4.15 -2.83 -17.44
CA ILE A 3 3.51 -2.39 -16.19
C ILE A 3 2.72 -3.55 -15.63
N THR A 4 3.02 -3.92 -14.40
CA THR A 4 2.46 -5.10 -13.74
C THR A 4 1.88 -4.74 -12.38
N ALA A 5 0.72 -5.32 -12.04
CA ALA A 5 0.15 -5.26 -10.70
C ALA A 5 0.58 -6.47 -9.86
N LEU A 6 0.95 -6.21 -8.63
CA LEU A 6 1.24 -7.22 -7.61
C LEU A 6 0.31 -7.02 -6.41
N LEU A 7 -0.72 -7.84 -6.29
CA LEU A 7 -1.56 -7.88 -5.10
C LEU A 7 -0.85 -8.67 -4.00
N THR A 8 -0.73 -8.07 -2.82
CA THR A 8 -0.05 -8.70 -1.68
C THR A 8 -1.03 -8.89 -0.52
N GLY A 9 -1.10 -10.10 0.01
CA GLY A 9 -1.90 -10.44 1.17
C GLY A 9 -1.21 -11.52 2.00
N LYS A 10 -1.23 -11.39 3.33
CA LYS A 10 -0.70 -12.39 4.26
C LYS A 10 -1.86 -13.21 4.83
N GLY A 11 -1.74 -14.52 4.91
CA GLY A 11 -2.77 -15.43 5.45
C GLY A 11 -2.90 -15.32 6.96
N ASN A 12 -1.77 -15.21 7.66
CA ASN A 12 -1.74 -15.14 9.11
C ASN A 12 -1.79 -13.68 9.60
N ASN A 13 -2.98 -13.20 9.95
CA ASN A 13 -3.23 -11.85 10.45
C ASN A 13 -3.91 -11.89 11.82
N THR A 14 -3.77 -10.80 12.60
CA THR A 14 -4.49 -10.63 13.89
C THR A 14 -6.00 -10.75 13.70
N LEU A 15 -6.57 -10.14 12.66
CA LEU A 15 -7.94 -10.39 12.23
C LEU A 15 -7.90 -11.58 11.25
N ARG A 16 -8.44 -12.72 11.70
CA ARG A 16 -8.44 -13.97 10.92
C ARG A 16 -9.08 -13.75 9.54
N ASP A 17 -8.47 -14.32 8.52
CA ASP A 17 -8.95 -14.31 7.14
C ASP A 17 -9.22 -12.90 6.58
N LYS A 18 -8.60 -11.88 7.16
CA LYS A 18 -8.81 -10.45 6.88
C LYS A 18 -9.01 -10.16 5.40
N ASN A 19 -8.10 -10.60 4.55
CA ASN A 19 -8.07 -10.26 3.12
C ASN A 19 -9.26 -10.83 2.32
N ILE A 20 -9.95 -11.83 2.86
CA ILE A 20 -11.12 -12.47 2.23
C ILE A 20 -12.43 -12.24 3.00
N LEU A 21 -12.41 -11.42 4.07
CA LEU A 21 -13.65 -10.96 4.72
C LEU A 21 -14.49 -10.18 3.70
N ARG A 22 -15.79 -10.37 3.76
CA ARG A 22 -16.72 -9.78 2.79
C ARG A 22 -17.18 -8.39 3.20
N VAL A 23 -17.11 -7.47 2.25
CA VAL A 23 -17.73 -6.15 2.30
C VAL A 23 -18.60 -6.04 1.06
N ARG A 24 -19.89 -5.71 1.21
CA ARG A 24 -20.87 -5.64 0.11
C ARG A 24 -20.84 -6.87 -0.82
N GLY A 25 -20.69 -8.07 -0.23
CA GLY A 25 -20.72 -9.33 -0.95
C GLY A 25 -19.39 -9.79 -1.57
N HIS A 26 -18.37 -8.94 -1.65
CA HIS A 26 -17.06 -9.26 -2.22
C HIS A 26 -15.98 -9.36 -1.14
N PRO A 27 -14.94 -10.21 -1.31
CA PRO A 27 -13.79 -10.23 -0.39
C PRO A 27 -13.04 -8.91 -0.42
N LEU A 28 -12.37 -8.50 0.66
CA LEU A 28 -11.62 -7.24 0.73
C LEU A 28 -10.65 -7.07 -0.44
N LEU A 29 -9.90 -8.12 -0.78
CA LEU A 29 -8.93 -8.10 -1.88
C LEU A 29 -9.56 -7.82 -3.26
N TYR A 30 -10.87 -8.00 -3.42
CA TYR A 30 -11.58 -7.74 -4.67
C TYR A 30 -11.43 -6.27 -5.11
N TYR A 31 -11.53 -5.33 -4.17
CA TYR A 31 -11.51 -3.90 -4.47
C TYR A 31 -10.17 -3.44 -5.06
N PRO A 32 -9.02 -3.66 -4.41
CA PRO A 32 -7.73 -3.32 -5.01
C PRO A 32 -7.43 -4.14 -6.29
N ALA A 33 -7.86 -5.40 -6.33
CA ALA A 33 -7.68 -6.22 -7.52
C ALA A 33 -8.44 -5.65 -8.72
N MET A 34 -9.70 -5.29 -8.54
CA MET A 34 -10.54 -4.75 -9.62
C MET A 34 -10.14 -3.33 -10.01
N ALA A 35 -9.70 -2.50 -9.06
CA ALA A 35 -9.16 -1.18 -9.38
C ALA A 35 -7.98 -1.29 -10.35
N ALA A 36 -7.05 -2.21 -10.10
CA ALA A 36 -5.92 -2.44 -11.01
C ALA A 36 -6.33 -3.12 -12.32
N ARG A 37 -7.30 -4.03 -12.29
CA ARG A 37 -7.81 -4.70 -13.51
C ARG A 37 -8.43 -3.72 -14.51
N ARG A 38 -9.02 -2.64 -14.02
CA ARG A 38 -9.63 -1.59 -14.85
C ARG A 38 -8.65 -0.53 -15.33
N SER A 39 -7.40 -0.54 -14.85
CA SER A 39 -6.35 0.39 -15.31
C SER A 39 -6.12 0.28 -16.82
N ALA A 40 -6.01 1.43 -17.47
CA ALA A 40 -5.68 1.52 -18.89
C ALA A 40 -4.26 1.06 -19.21
N HIS A 41 -3.37 1.02 -18.22
CA HIS A 41 -1.94 0.81 -18.39
C HIS A 41 -1.48 -0.61 -18.03
N ILE A 42 -2.11 -1.27 -17.04
CA ILE A 42 -1.65 -2.56 -16.50
C ILE A 42 -2.08 -3.71 -17.41
N ARG A 43 -1.14 -4.63 -17.70
CA ARG A 43 -1.40 -5.78 -18.58
C ARG A 43 -1.16 -7.13 -17.94
N ARG A 44 -0.41 -7.18 -16.82
CA ARG A 44 -0.12 -8.42 -16.08
C ARG A 44 -0.46 -8.25 -14.62
N PHE A 45 -0.97 -9.33 -14.02
CA PHE A 45 -1.55 -9.29 -12.68
C PHE A 45 -1.08 -10.52 -11.91
N TYR A 46 -0.39 -10.29 -10.79
CA TYR A 46 0.10 -11.33 -9.90
C TYR A 46 -0.42 -11.13 -8.49
N VAL A 47 -0.65 -12.23 -7.79
CA VAL A 47 -0.95 -12.23 -6.36
C VAL A 47 0.11 -13.00 -5.60
N SER A 48 0.70 -12.40 -4.56
CA SER A 48 1.66 -13.04 -3.66
C SER A 48 1.03 -13.25 -2.28
N SER A 49 0.89 -14.49 -1.87
CA SER A 49 0.33 -14.88 -0.58
C SER A 49 0.83 -16.26 -0.14
N ASP A 50 0.80 -16.52 1.18
CA ASP A 50 0.95 -17.84 1.80
C ASP A 50 -0.41 -18.53 1.99
N GLY A 51 -1.53 -17.79 1.88
CA GLY A 51 -2.89 -18.28 2.09
C GLY A 51 -3.53 -18.80 0.81
N PRO A 52 -3.85 -20.12 0.69
CA PRO A 52 -4.50 -20.66 -0.51
C PRO A 52 -5.80 -19.94 -0.88
N ALA A 53 -6.64 -19.63 0.11
CA ALA A 53 -7.91 -18.92 -0.11
C ALA A 53 -7.73 -17.51 -0.69
N ILE A 54 -6.62 -16.81 -0.34
CA ILE A 54 -6.28 -15.51 -0.91
C ILE A 54 -5.83 -15.67 -2.36
N LEU A 55 -4.99 -16.69 -2.63
CA LEU A 55 -4.52 -17.00 -3.99
C LEU A 55 -5.69 -17.39 -4.90
N ASP A 56 -6.62 -18.20 -4.40
CA ASP A 56 -7.79 -18.64 -5.15
C ASP A 56 -8.73 -17.47 -5.47
N ALA A 57 -9.08 -16.67 -4.46
CA ALA A 57 -9.95 -15.51 -4.64
C ALA A 57 -9.36 -14.47 -5.62
N ALA A 58 -8.04 -14.28 -5.63
CA ALA A 58 -7.41 -13.39 -6.60
C ALA A 58 -7.30 -14.03 -8.00
N ALA A 59 -7.09 -15.34 -8.08
CA ALA A 59 -7.05 -16.05 -9.36
C ALA A 59 -8.40 -16.01 -10.08
N ASP A 60 -9.52 -16.06 -9.36
CA ASP A 60 -10.87 -15.88 -9.91
C ASP A 60 -11.05 -14.48 -10.54
N LEU A 61 -10.21 -13.52 -10.16
CA LEU A 61 -10.15 -12.17 -10.74
C LEU A 61 -9.09 -12.04 -11.86
N GLY A 62 -8.46 -13.14 -12.29
CA GLY A 62 -7.46 -13.16 -13.35
C GLY A 62 -6.05 -12.80 -12.92
N TYR A 63 -5.70 -13.02 -11.65
CA TYR A 63 -4.35 -12.86 -11.12
C TYR A 63 -3.58 -14.18 -11.16
N GLU A 64 -2.33 -14.14 -11.60
CA GLU A 64 -1.41 -15.28 -11.56
C GLU A 64 -0.88 -15.47 -10.14
N ARG A 65 -0.89 -16.72 -9.67
CA ARG A 65 -0.52 -17.05 -8.28
C ARG A 65 0.99 -17.10 -8.10
N ILE A 66 1.48 -16.47 -7.04
CA ILE A 66 2.83 -16.61 -6.50
C ILE A 66 2.69 -17.10 -5.06
N LEU A 67 2.99 -18.38 -4.84
CA LEU A 67 2.98 -18.95 -3.48
C LEU A 67 4.19 -18.43 -2.73
N ARG A 68 3.94 -17.67 -1.66
CA ARG A 68 4.97 -17.11 -0.81
C ARG A 68 5.50 -18.17 0.15
N PRO A 69 6.83 -18.36 0.28
CA PRO A 69 7.38 -19.31 1.24
C PRO A 69 7.07 -18.90 2.69
N PRO A 70 6.89 -19.86 3.61
CA PRO A 70 6.55 -19.58 5.01
C PRO A 70 7.53 -18.62 5.71
N SER A 71 8.81 -18.66 5.36
CA SER A 71 9.84 -17.78 5.92
C SER A 71 9.62 -16.29 5.64
N LEU A 72 8.83 -15.96 4.62
CA LEU A 72 8.45 -14.58 4.28
C LEU A 72 7.07 -14.19 4.84
N CYS A 73 6.50 -15.02 5.72
CA CYS A 73 5.16 -14.82 6.28
C CYS A 73 5.15 -14.70 7.81
N LEU A 74 6.33 -14.68 8.42
CA LEU A 74 6.51 -14.50 9.86
C LEU A 74 6.08 -13.10 10.31
N PRO A 75 5.76 -12.88 11.60
CA PRO A 75 5.41 -11.55 12.12
C PRO A 75 6.44 -10.47 11.78
N GLU A 76 7.73 -10.81 11.83
CA GLU A 76 8.88 -9.94 11.57
C GLU A 76 9.23 -9.81 10.08
N SER A 77 8.62 -10.60 9.18
CA SER A 77 8.90 -10.55 7.74
C SER A 77 8.53 -9.19 7.16
N ARG A 78 9.48 -8.57 6.47
CA ARG A 78 9.29 -7.24 5.86
C ARG A 78 8.50 -7.38 4.55
N HIS A 79 7.66 -6.39 4.26
CA HIS A 79 6.90 -6.39 3.02
C HIS A 79 7.78 -6.37 1.77
N ILE A 80 8.92 -5.69 1.85
CA ILE A 80 9.90 -5.66 0.74
C ILE A 80 10.42 -7.05 0.37
N ASP A 81 10.60 -7.95 1.34
CA ASP A 81 11.10 -9.30 1.06
C ASP A 81 10.07 -10.10 0.24
N ALA A 82 8.77 -9.89 0.50
CA ALA A 82 7.69 -10.48 -0.29
C ALA A 82 7.62 -9.87 -1.71
N ILE A 83 7.86 -8.58 -1.86
CA ILE A 83 7.92 -7.91 -3.17
C ILE A 83 9.12 -8.46 -3.98
N THR A 84 10.30 -8.56 -3.37
CA THR A 84 11.51 -9.08 -4.03
C THR A 84 11.31 -10.52 -4.49
N HIS A 85 10.78 -11.39 -3.62
CA HIS A 85 10.44 -12.77 -3.98
C HIS A 85 9.46 -12.83 -5.17
N ALA A 86 8.47 -11.95 -5.21
CA ALA A 86 7.53 -11.91 -6.34
C ALA A 86 8.24 -11.49 -7.64
N LEU A 87 9.12 -10.48 -7.59
CA LEU A 87 9.90 -10.05 -8.75
C LEU A 87 10.85 -11.14 -9.26
N ASP A 88 11.50 -11.87 -8.36
CA ASP A 88 12.39 -12.99 -8.74
C ASP A 88 11.56 -14.11 -9.38
N THR A 89 10.37 -14.41 -8.84
CA THR A 89 9.44 -15.38 -9.44
C THR A 89 8.96 -14.94 -10.83
N MET A 90 8.65 -13.66 -11.02
CA MET A 90 8.28 -13.12 -12.35
C MET A 90 9.45 -13.24 -13.32
N GLN A 91 10.67 -12.91 -12.89
CA GLN A 91 11.87 -13.07 -13.72
C GLN A 91 12.10 -14.53 -14.15
N GLU A 92 11.90 -15.49 -13.24
CA GLU A 92 12.05 -16.92 -13.54
C GLU A 92 10.98 -17.45 -14.52
N ARG A 93 9.72 -17.01 -14.36
CA ARG A 93 8.60 -17.48 -15.19
C ARG A 93 8.54 -16.81 -16.55
N ASP A 94 8.79 -15.50 -16.59
CA ASP A 94 8.51 -14.64 -17.74
C ASP A 94 9.76 -14.22 -18.49
N GLY A 95 10.96 -14.44 -17.88
CA GLY A 95 12.24 -14.04 -18.44
C GLY A 95 12.55 -12.53 -18.26
N HIS A 96 11.68 -11.77 -17.62
CA HIS A 96 11.90 -10.33 -17.37
C HIS A 96 11.14 -9.85 -16.12
N THR A 97 11.62 -8.75 -15.52
CA THR A 97 10.90 -7.97 -14.51
C THR A 97 10.18 -6.78 -15.17
N PRO A 98 9.07 -6.28 -14.62
CA PRO A 98 8.41 -5.09 -15.15
C PRO A 98 9.26 -3.82 -14.99
N ASP A 99 8.99 -2.80 -15.80
CA ASP A 99 9.57 -1.46 -15.65
C ASP A 99 8.90 -0.72 -14.48
N ILE A 100 7.57 -0.83 -14.38
CA ILE A 100 6.76 -0.28 -13.28
C ILE A 100 6.00 -1.41 -12.60
N LEU A 101 6.11 -1.48 -11.27
CA LEU A 101 5.35 -2.38 -10.42
C LEU A 101 4.32 -1.58 -9.60
N VAL A 102 3.04 -1.90 -9.76
CA VAL A 102 1.97 -1.39 -8.90
C VAL A 102 1.71 -2.42 -7.81
N VAL A 103 2.21 -2.15 -6.61
CA VAL A 103 1.97 -3.00 -5.43
C VAL A 103 0.65 -2.61 -4.80
N LEU A 104 -0.26 -3.57 -4.64
CA LEU A 104 -1.59 -3.42 -4.06
C LEU A 104 -1.66 -4.16 -2.72
N LEU A 105 -2.27 -3.55 -1.71
CA LEU A 105 -2.46 -4.19 -0.42
C LEU A 105 -3.88 -4.74 -0.30
N ALA A 106 -3.99 -6.06 -0.08
CA ALA A 106 -5.26 -6.80 -0.13
C ALA A 106 -6.27 -6.43 0.97
N ASN A 107 -5.83 -5.72 2.01
CA ASN A 107 -6.65 -5.31 3.15
C ASN A 107 -7.08 -3.82 3.10
N ASN A 108 -6.84 -3.14 2.00
CA ASN A 108 -7.23 -1.74 1.84
C ASN A 108 -8.16 -1.57 0.64
N ILE A 109 -9.40 -1.18 0.88
CA ILE A 109 -10.42 -1.04 -0.15
C ILE A 109 -10.51 0.38 -0.72
N SER A 110 -9.91 1.37 -0.03
CA SER A 110 -9.98 2.78 -0.41
C SER A 110 -9.02 3.08 -1.56
N ILE A 111 -9.38 2.57 -2.73
CA ILE A 111 -8.58 2.67 -3.94
C ILE A 111 -9.48 2.96 -5.14
N LYS A 112 -9.01 3.82 -6.05
CA LYS A 112 -9.69 4.14 -7.32
C LYS A 112 -8.75 3.85 -8.49
N THR A 113 -9.31 3.38 -9.61
CA THR A 113 -8.55 3.12 -10.84
C THR A 113 -7.83 4.37 -11.31
N GLU A 114 -8.49 5.54 -11.22
CA GLU A 114 -7.93 6.83 -11.65
C GLU A 114 -6.69 7.22 -10.85
N TRP A 115 -6.59 6.83 -9.59
CA TRP A 115 -5.39 7.08 -8.78
C TRP A 115 -4.22 6.23 -9.26
N ILE A 116 -4.48 4.98 -9.62
CA ILE A 116 -3.47 4.07 -10.18
C ILE A 116 -2.96 4.62 -11.51
N ASP A 117 -3.88 4.98 -12.42
CA ASP A 117 -3.54 5.49 -13.74
C ASP A 117 -2.77 6.83 -13.63
N THR A 118 -3.21 7.75 -12.77
CA THR A 118 -2.48 9.00 -12.50
C THR A 118 -1.07 8.75 -11.98
N ALA A 119 -0.88 7.80 -11.07
CA ALA A 119 0.44 7.47 -10.54
C ALA A 119 1.37 6.89 -11.62
N ILE A 120 0.84 6.05 -12.49
CA ILE A 120 1.58 5.50 -13.63
C ILE A 120 1.95 6.60 -14.62
N ASP A 121 1.00 7.48 -14.98
CA ASP A 121 1.23 8.60 -15.91
C ASP A 121 2.34 9.52 -15.40
N GLN A 122 2.39 9.81 -14.10
CA GLN A 122 3.47 10.61 -13.48
C GLN A 122 4.84 9.92 -13.62
N LEU A 123 4.92 8.60 -13.38
CA LEU A 123 6.16 7.84 -13.56
C LEU A 123 6.61 7.79 -15.03
N VAL A 124 5.67 7.72 -15.96
CA VAL A 124 5.96 7.73 -17.40
C VAL A 124 6.42 9.11 -17.84
N ALA A 125 5.81 10.19 -17.32
CA ALA A 125 6.15 11.57 -17.65
C ALA A 125 7.51 12.01 -17.09
N ASP A 126 7.88 11.51 -15.89
CA ASP A 126 9.19 11.77 -15.28
C ASP A 126 9.88 10.46 -14.89
N PRO A 127 10.69 9.87 -15.80
CA PRO A 127 11.42 8.63 -15.52
C PRO A 127 12.46 8.70 -14.40
N THR A 128 12.76 9.90 -13.89
CA THR A 128 13.69 10.08 -12.76
C THR A 128 13.01 9.84 -11.41
N LEU A 129 11.67 9.81 -11.36
CA LEU A 129 10.93 9.41 -10.17
C LEU A 129 11.19 7.94 -9.84
N SER A 130 11.33 7.65 -8.56
CA SER A 130 11.50 6.28 -8.07
C SER A 130 10.16 5.63 -7.68
N ALA A 131 9.21 6.43 -7.20
CA ALA A 131 7.87 5.97 -6.88
C ALA A 131 6.85 7.11 -6.93
N VAL A 132 5.58 6.75 -7.11
CA VAL A 132 4.43 7.60 -6.83
C VAL A 132 3.54 6.87 -5.83
N VAL A 133 3.21 7.53 -4.73
CA VAL A 133 2.50 6.91 -3.61
C VAL A 133 1.35 7.80 -3.12
N PRO A 134 0.18 7.23 -2.85
CA PRO A 134 -0.90 7.99 -2.22
C PRO A 134 -0.53 8.41 -0.79
N VAL A 135 -0.88 9.65 -0.48
CA VAL A 135 -0.73 10.25 0.86
C VAL A 135 -2.01 11.00 1.21
N TYR A 136 -2.31 11.09 2.51
CA TYR A 136 -3.42 11.90 3.01
C TYR A 136 -2.93 12.85 4.10
N ASP A 137 -3.59 14.00 4.21
CA ASP A 137 -3.31 14.99 5.26
C ASP A 137 -3.91 14.51 6.60
N ASP A 138 -3.11 14.53 7.66
CA ASP A 138 -3.57 14.24 9.01
C ASP A 138 -2.91 15.17 10.04
N GLN A 139 -3.54 16.30 10.25
CA GLN A 139 -3.10 17.29 11.25
C GLN A 139 -3.45 16.89 12.69
N ASP A 140 -4.42 15.99 12.89
CA ASP A 140 -4.82 15.56 14.24
C ASP A 140 -3.77 14.65 14.88
N HIS A 141 -3.10 13.82 14.06
CA HIS A 141 -2.01 12.95 14.50
C HIS A 141 -0.61 13.53 14.20
N HIS A 142 -0.49 14.84 14.05
CA HIS A 142 0.78 15.50 13.71
C HIS A 142 1.91 15.07 14.66
N PRO A 143 3.13 14.71 14.15
CA PRO A 143 4.24 14.17 14.95
C PRO A 143 4.69 15.07 16.09
N TYR A 144 4.56 16.42 15.93
CA TYR A 144 4.90 17.39 17.00
C TYR A 144 4.00 17.26 18.23
N ARG A 145 2.81 16.67 18.08
CA ARG A 145 1.87 16.41 19.17
C ARG A 145 2.08 15.04 19.84
N ALA A 146 2.86 14.16 19.22
CA ALA A 146 3.15 12.84 19.74
C ALA A 146 3.92 12.89 21.06
N LYS A 147 3.62 11.96 21.97
CA LYS A 147 4.22 11.87 23.31
C LYS A 147 4.83 10.49 23.53
N ARG A 148 5.87 10.43 24.36
CA ARG A 148 6.45 9.19 24.89
C ARG A 148 6.31 9.15 26.41
N LEU A 149 6.25 7.98 26.97
CA LEU A 149 6.36 7.76 28.41
C LEU A 149 7.84 7.69 28.79
N ALA A 150 8.25 8.53 29.74
CA ALA A 150 9.58 8.48 30.31
C ALA A 150 9.69 7.36 31.36
N PRO A 151 10.92 6.88 31.71
CA PRO A 151 11.11 5.83 32.69
C PRO A 151 10.55 6.17 34.09
N ASN A 152 10.43 7.46 34.44
CA ASN A 152 9.83 7.95 35.69
C ASN A 152 8.29 8.01 35.63
N GLY A 153 7.63 7.55 34.57
CA GLY A 153 6.19 7.56 34.40
C GLY A 153 5.58 8.89 33.93
N THR A 154 6.41 9.91 33.64
CA THR A 154 5.91 11.18 33.09
C THR A 154 5.79 11.17 31.57
N VAL A 155 5.01 12.10 31.03
CA VAL A 155 4.80 12.29 29.58
C VAL A 155 5.78 13.34 29.06
N GLN A 156 6.50 13.01 27.98
CA GLN A 156 7.43 13.89 27.28
C GLN A 156 7.12 13.96 25.79
N SER A 157 7.58 15.01 25.10
CA SER A 157 7.51 15.06 23.65
C SER A 157 8.24 13.87 23.02
N PHE A 158 7.65 13.29 21.97
CA PHE A 158 8.29 12.18 21.25
C PHE A 158 9.51 12.64 20.45
N LEU A 159 9.37 13.81 19.81
CA LEU A 159 10.46 14.49 19.10
C LEU A 159 11.12 15.55 20.00
N ASP A 160 12.41 15.74 19.81
CA ASP A 160 13.14 16.85 20.42
C ASP A 160 12.88 18.11 19.57
N LEU A 161 11.91 18.91 19.99
CA LEU A 161 11.50 20.12 19.29
C LEU A 161 12.28 21.33 19.79
N ALA A 162 12.84 22.12 18.88
CA ALA A 162 13.48 23.38 19.21
C ALA A 162 12.45 24.52 19.21
N GLY A 163 12.40 25.30 20.31
CA GLY A 163 11.50 26.44 20.44
C GLY A 163 10.05 26.07 20.81
N ASP A 164 9.20 27.08 20.79
CA ASP A 164 7.78 26.92 21.09
C ASP A 164 7.02 26.36 19.89
N VAL A 165 6.20 25.35 20.14
CA VAL A 165 5.33 24.73 19.14
C VAL A 165 3.89 25.06 19.51
N SER A 166 3.12 25.57 18.54
CA SER A 166 1.71 25.92 18.75
C SER A 166 0.90 24.69 19.17
N THR A 167 -0.05 24.91 20.07
CA THR A 167 -1.05 23.92 20.45
C THR A 167 -2.18 23.80 19.40
N ASN A 168 -2.33 24.82 18.54
CA ASN A 168 -3.34 24.84 17.49
C ASN A 168 -2.85 24.03 16.29
N ARG A 169 -3.63 23.05 15.86
CA ARG A 169 -3.28 22.20 14.71
C ARG A 169 -3.10 22.99 13.40
N GLN A 170 -3.85 24.08 13.22
CA GLN A 170 -3.80 24.92 12.03
C GLN A 170 -2.48 25.69 11.87
N ASP A 171 -1.73 25.89 12.96
CA ASP A 171 -0.45 26.59 12.95
C ASP A 171 0.72 25.64 12.65
N LEU A 172 0.47 24.32 12.66
CA LEU A 172 1.49 23.33 12.39
C LEU A 172 1.74 23.20 10.87
N PRO A 173 2.97 22.87 10.45
CA PRO A 173 3.24 22.63 9.04
C PRO A 173 2.40 21.46 8.51
N PRO A 174 2.04 21.44 7.20
CA PRO A 174 1.30 20.33 6.62
C PRO A 174 1.98 18.99 6.89
N CYS A 175 1.21 18.00 7.34
CA CYS A 175 1.71 16.67 7.65
C CYS A 175 0.92 15.62 6.87
N TYR A 176 1.65 14.81 6.09
CA TYR A 176 1.07 13.77 5.26
C TYR A 176 1.50 12.39 5.73
N TYR A 177 0.56 11.45 5.67
CA TYR A 177 0.79 10.04 5.96
C TYR A 177 0.66 9.20 4.70
N LEU A 178 1.51 8.18 4.57
CA LEU A 178 1.47 7.25 3.47
C LEU A 178 0.21 6.39 3.55
N CYS A 179 -0.54 6.31 2.44
CA CYS A 179 -1.62 5.35 2.33
C CYS A 179 -1.06 3.94 2.07
N HIS A 180 -1.67 2.95 2.72
CA HIS A 180 -1.37 1.54 2.49
C HIS A 180 -2.42 0.89 1.58
N ASN A 181 -2.77 1.56 0.47
CA ASN A 181 -3.66 1.04 -0.56
C ASN A 181 -2.90 0.54 -1.79
N PHE A 182 -2.03 1.37 -2.37
CA PHE A 182 -1.11 0.95 -3.42
C PHE A 182 0.15 1.81 -3.44
N TRP A 183 1.20 1.31 -4.13
CA TRP A 183 2.42 2.04 -4.44
C TRP A 183 2.81 1.76 -5.88
N ALA A 184 3.02 2.79 -6.70
CA ALA A 184 3.56 2.65 -8.04
C ALA A 184 5.08 2.86 -7.98
N LEU A 185 5.84 1.83 -8.33
CA LEU A 185 7.30 1.77 -8.18
C LEU A 185 7.97 1.69 -9.55
N ASN A 186 8.84 2.65 -9.89
CA ASN A 186 9.75 2.55 -11.02
C ASN A 186 10.93 1.65 -10.61
N LEU A 187 10.99 0.43 -11.13
CA LEU A 187 11.97 -0.57 -10.69
C LEU A 187 13.43 -0.25 -11.09
N HIS A 188 13.63 0.68 -12.03
CA HIS A 188 14.97 1.17 -12.37
C HIS A 188 15.57 2.05 -11.26
N ASN A 189 14.72 2.72 -10.43
CA ASN A 189 15.14 3.70 -9.43
C ASN A 189 14.73 3.33 -8.00
N SER A 190 14.04 2.20 -7.79
CA SER A 190 13.48 1.80 -6.49
C SER A 190 13.96 0.41 -6.05
N VAL A 191 13.16 -0.33 -5.37
CA VAL A 191 13.27 -1.68 -4.77
C VAL A 191 14.69 -2.18 -4.49
N ARG A 192 15.54 -2.31 -5.50
CA ARG A 192 16.89 -2.88 -5.37
C ARG A 192 17.96 -1.87 -4.96
N HIS A 193 17.66 -0.58 -4.95
CA HIS A 193 18.62 0.47 -4.63
C HIS A 193 18.66 0.85 -3.14
N GLY A 194 17.55 0.69 -2.40
CA GLY A 194 17.49 0.87 -0.94
C GLY A 194 17.88 2.25 -0.41
N THR A 195 17.87 3.29 -1.28
CA THR A 195 18.38 4.64 -0.98
C THR A 195 17.30 5.64 -0.56
N GLY A 196 16.07 5.18 -0.39
CA GLY A 196 14.93 6.02 0.02
C GLY A 196 14.89 6.30 1.52
N SER A 197 13.93 7.15 1.90
CA SER A 197 13.72 7.52 3.31
C SER A 197 13.15 6.34 4.12
N PRO A 198 13.65 6.08 5.34
CA PRO A 198 13.04 5.12 6.25
C PRO A 198 11.60 5.48 6.59
N PRO A 199 10.73 4.50 6.92
CA PRO A 199 11.00 3.06 6.96
C PRO A 199 10.88 2.37 5.59
N TRP A 200 10.44 3.06 4.53
CA TRP A 200 10.21 2.50 3.19
C TRP A 200 11.32 2.84 2.20
N SER A 201 12.57 2.61 2.59
CA SER A 201 13.75 2.93 1.75
C SER A 201 13.73 2.29 0.37
N PHE A 202 13.01 1.19 0.18
CA PHE A 202 12.82 0.51 -1.10
C PHE A 202 12.02 1.33 -2.13
N MET A 203 11.32 2.39 -1.73
CA MET A 203 10.63 3.30 -2.65
C MET A 203 11.60 4.19 -3.43
N GLY A 204 12.88 4.21 -3.04
CA GLY A 204 13.92 5.00 -3.69
C GLY A 204 13.94 6.47 -3.26
N PRO A 205 14.86 7.28 -3.84
CA PRO A 205 15.16 8.63 -3.34
C PRO A 205 14.20 9.72 -3.80
N ARG A 206 13.44 9.50 -4.89
CA ARG A 206 12.52 10.50 -5.47
C ARG A 206 11.10 9.99 -5.50
N VAL A 207 10.42 10.10 -4.37
CA VAL A 207 9.03 9.69 -4.20
C VAL A 207 8.10 10.88 -4.40
N GLN A 208 7.22 10.80 -5.41
CA GLN A 208 6.20 11.81 -5.69
C GLN A 208 4.92 11.46 -4.92
N PRO A 209 4.33 12.39 -4.14
CA PRO A 209 3.06 12.16 -3.49
C PRO A 209 1.89 12.28 -4.48
N LEU A 210 0.90 11.42 -4.33
CA LEU A 210 -0.44 11.58 -4.86
C LEU A 210 -1.38 11.87 -3.68
N VAL A 211 -1.78 13.13 -3.52
CA VAL A 211 -2.63 13.52 -2.39
C VAL A 211 -4.05 13.00 -2.61
N VAL A 212 -4.55 12.21 -1.67
CA VAL A 212 -5.91 11.67 -1.65
C VAL A 212 -6.63 12.09 -0.37
N GLU A 213 -7.96 12.02 -0.36
CA GLU A 213 -8.76 12.54 0.76
C GLU A 213 -8.59 11.71 2.03
N GLU A 214 -8.56 10.37 1.89
CA GLU A 214 -8.52 9.45 3.03
C GLU A 214 -8.09 8.03 2.62
N THR A 215 -7.77 7.21 3.60
CA THR A 215 -7.52 5.78 3.43
C THR A 215 -8.21 4.97 4.52
N VAL A 216 -8.67 3.76 4.18
CA VAL A 216 -9.24 2.78 5.12
C VAL A 216 -8.44 1.50 5.04
N ASP A 217 -7.57 1.29 6.04
CA ASP A 217 -6.79 0.06 6.19
C ASP A 217 -7.44 -0.83 7.27
N VAL A 218 -7.84 -2.04 6.91
CA VAL A 218 -8.55 -2.94 7.81
C VAL A 218 -7.58 -3.64 8.76
N HIS A 219 -7.71 -3.36 10.04
CA HIS A 219 -7.00 -4.02 11.13
C HIS A 219 -7.95 -4.75 12.09
N LEU A 220 -9.15 -4.21 12.31
CA LEU A 220 -10.16 -4.71 13.23
C LEU A 220 -11.49 -4.92 12.52
N ALA A 221 -12.36 -5.75 13.10
CA ALA A 221 -13.68 -6.01 12.50
C ALA A 221 -14.54 -4.75 12.33
N ARG A 222 -14.41 -3.75 13.21
CA ARG A 222 -15.13 -2.46 13.10
C ARG A 222 -14.74 -1.67 11.85
N ASP A 223 -13.52 -1.86 11.31
CA ASP A 223 -13.04 -1.14 10.15
C ASP A 223 -13.81 -1.54 8.88
N LEU A 224 -14.49 -2.70 8.89
CA LEU A 224 -15.37 -3.11 7.80
C LEU A 224 -16.55 -2.13 7.60
N LEU A 225 -17.05 -1.52 8.67
CA LEU A 225 -18.09 -0.48 8.57
C LEU A 225 -17.56 0.79 7.90
N LEU A 226 -16.32 1.16 8.19
CA LEU A 226 -15.65 2.28 7.51
C LEU A 226 -15.42 1.99 6.02
N CYS A 227 -15.17 0.71 5.69
CA CYS A 227 -15.08 0.25 4.32
C CYS A 227 -16.40 0.45 3.56
N GLU A 228 -17.53 0.04 4.16
CA GLU A 228 -18.85 0.18 3.55
C GLU A 228 -19.21 1.65 3.33
N ASP A 229 -18.95 2.50 4.32
CA ASP A 229 -19.17 3.95 4.25
C ASP A 229 -18.29 4.58 3.15
N TRP A 230 -17.01 4.21 3.08
CA TRP A 230 -16.12 4.73 2.04
C TRP A 230 -16.59 4.36 0.64
N LEU A 231 -16.97 3.10 0.41
CA LEU A 231 -17.48 2.63 -0.88
C LEU A 231 -18.74 3.38 -1.29
N GLU A 232 -19.63 3.67 -0.33
CA GLU A 232 -20.86 4.41 -0.59
C GLU A 232 -20.60 5.86 -0.99
N ARG A 233 -19.81 6.58 -0.19
CA ARG A 233 -19.48 7.99 -0.45
C ARG A 233 -18.70 8.18 -1.76
N ASN A 234 -17.87 7.23 -2.14
CA ASN A 234 -17.04 7.32 -3.35
C ASN A 234 -17.67 6.67 -4.58
N GLY A 235 -18.87 6.08 -4.46
CA GLY A 235 -19.58 5.46 -5.58
C GLY A 235 -18.81 4.32 -6.26
N VAL A 236 -17.88 3.67 -5.53
CA VAL A 236 -17.01 2.63 -6.09
C VAL A 236 -17.82 1.34 -6.26
N ARG A 237 -18.03 0.95 -7.51
CA ARG A 237 -18.68 -0.30 -7.93
C ARG A 237 -17.87 -0.92 -9.07
N TYR A 238 -17.61 -2.20 -8.96
CA TYR A 238 -16.86 -2.97 -9.97
C TYR A 238 -17.70 -4.14 -10.53
N ASP A 239 -18.99 -3.88 -10.73
CA ASP A 239 -19.93 -4.83 -11.35
C ASP A 239 -19.57 -5.11 -12.81
#